data_160bfbf661d55040c8caea034e5ae023
#
_entry.id   160bfbf661d55040c8caea034e5ae023
#
_cell.length_a   1.000
_cell.length_b   1.000
_cell.length_c   1.000
_cell.angle_alpha   90.00
_cell.angle_beta   90.00
_cell.angle_gamma   90.00
#
_symmetry.space_group_name_H-M   'P 1'
#
loop_
_entity.id
_entity.type
_entity.pdbx_description
1 polymer ?
#
loop_
_entity_poly.entity_id
_entity_poly.type
_entity_poly.pdbx_seq_one_letter_code
_entity_poly.pdbx_strand_id
1 'polypeptide(L)'
;MQINLRPYQKEGVQNIRLSYMQGRRSVLYVLPTGGGKTVIFSHIAEQAAIKGNRVCILVHRTELVDQSSESLTKIGVDHGVITAGKELDLSKTVQVASVFTLVRRLHLIPSDFFGLLVVDEAHHAVAGSWKKTIDYFTKAKVLGVTATPERLDGKGLGNYFQDMVVGEDTAWLTANGFLAPAKVFAPPNKLDRQALGKRGGDYKMEEAENQMQQGSIMGDAVSHYMKHIYPATAIAFCCTIAHAEAVAKAFNDADIKARSLTGDNCKDRKDVIKKLGTGEIKILTSCQII
;
A
#
# COMPACT_ATOMS: atom_id res chain seq x y z
N MET A 1 -16.84 -14.34 11.10
CA MET A 1 -16.06 -13.89 12.28
C MET A 1 -16.27 -12.40 12.43
N GLN A 2 -16.67 -11.88 13.57
CA GLN A 2 -16.95 -10.44 13.71
C GLN A 2 -15.63 -9.68 13.78
N ILE A 3 -15.46 -8.63 12.97
CA ILE A 3 -14.25 -7.78 12.98
C ILE A 3 -14.20 -7.06 14.33
N ASN A 4 -13.19 -7.37 15.15
CA ASN A 4 -12.99 -6.69 16.43
C ASN A 4 -12.05 -5.50 16.24
N LEU A 5 -12.63 -4.31 16.14
CA LEU A 5 -11.87 -3.07 16.01
C LEU A 5 -11.19 -2.68 17.32
N ARG A 6 -9.97 -2.19 17.24
CA ARG A 6 -9.26 -1.53 18.34
C ARG A 6 -9.96 -0.21 18.72
N PRO A 7 -9.78 0.32 19.95
CA PRO A 7 -10.47 1.55 20.38
C PRO A 7 -10.34 2.72 19.38
N TYR A 8 -9.11 3.04 18.97
CA TYR A 8 -8.85 4.13 18.02
C TYR A 8 -9.47 3.89 16.62
N GLN A 9 -9.59 2.62 16.22
CA GLN A 9 -10.24 2.26 14.95
C GLN A 9 -11.76 2.46 15.04
N LYS A 10 -12.36 2.14 16.20
CA LYS A 10 -13.79 2.40 16.45
C LYS A 10 -14.09 3.90 16.39
N GLU A 11 -13.22 4.71 16.99
CA GLU A 11 -13.33 6.17 16.96
C GLU A 11 -13.20 6.70 15.52
N GLY A 12 -12.22 6.22 14.75
CA GLY A 12 -12.06 6.57 13.34
C GLY A 12 -13.31 6.25 12.52
N VAL A 13 -13.90 5.04 12.69
CA VAL A 13 -15.15 4.65 12.04
C VAL A 13 -16.30 5.57 12.45
N GLN A 14 -16.41 5.94 13.72
CA GLN A 14 -17.43 6.84 14.21
C GLN A 14 -17.29 8.25 13.60
N ASN A 15 -16.09 8.79 13.53
CA ASN A 15 -15.82 10.12 12.96
C ASN A 15 -16.11 10.15 11.46
N ILE A 16 -15.75 9.12 10.70
CA ILE A 16 -16.13 8.95 9.29
C ILE A 16 -17.66 8.96 9.14
N ARG A 17 -18.37 8.27 10.02
CA ARG A 17 -19.82 8.17 10.02
C ARG A 17 -20.47 9.53 10.31
N LEU A 18 -19.95 10.29 11.29
CA LEU A 18 -20.40 11.63 11.62
C LEU A 18 -20.25 12.57 10.42
N SER A 19 -19.13 12.52 9.72
CA SER A 19 -18.91 13.30 8.51
C SER A 19 -19.97 13.00 7.43
N TYR A 20 -20.30 11.73 7.19
CA TYR A 20 -21.39 11.38 6.27
C TYR A 20 -22.77 11.84 6.74
N MET A 21 -23.03 11.85 8.06
CA MET A 21 -24.30 12.34 8.63
C MET A 21 -24.45 13.85 8.48
N GLN A 22 -23.34 14.60 8.44
CA GLN A 22 -23.30 16.03 8.14
C GLN A 22 -23.51 16.34 6.64
N GLY A 23 -23.85 15.35 5.83
CA GLY A 23 -24.15 15.53 4.40
C GLY A 23 -22.94 15.44 3.48
N ARG A 24 -21.73 15.21 3.99
CA ARG A 24 -20.55 15.01 3.15
C ARG A 24 -20.73 13.76 2.28
N ARG A 25 -20.35 13.85 1.00
CA ARG A 25 -20.35 12.70 0.07
C ARG A 25 -19.01 11.97 0.07
N SER A 26 -17.90 12.71 0.20
CA SER A 26 -16.54 12.17 0.10
C SER A 26 -15.73 12.55 1.33
N VAL A 27 -15.19 11.52 1.99
CA VAL A 27 -14.41 11.64 3.23
C VAL A 27 -13.06 10.96 3.03
N LEU A 28 -11.98 11.65 3.38
CA LEU A 28 -10.64 11.09 3.41
C LEU A 28 -10.32 10.66 4.84
N TYR A 29 -9.95 9.41 5.04
CA TYR A 29 -9.45 8.91 6.30
C TYR A 29 -7.93 8.73 6.24
N VAL A 30 -7.22 9.40 7.12
CA VAL A 30 -5.77 9.37 7.22
C VAL A 30 -5.34 8.54 8.40
N LEU A 31 -4.57 7.48 8.16
CA LEU A 31 -4.02 6.62 9.21
C LEU A 31 -2.67 6.05 8.74
N PRO A 32 -1.61 6.05 9.57
CA PRO A 32 -0.31 5.54 9.20
C PRO A 32 -0.33 4.10 8.68
N THR A 33 0.70 3.73 7.94
CA THR A 33 0.94 2.33 7.55
C THR A 33 1.07 1.46 8.81
N GLY A 34 0.45 0.27 8.81
CA GLY A 34 0.38 -0.59 9.98
C GLY A 34 -0.73 -0.24 10.98
N GLY A 35 -1.37 0.95 10.88
CA GLY A 35 -2.49 1.33 11.75
C GLY A 35 -3.80 0.56 11.50
N GLY A 36 -3.87 -0.25 10.43
CA GLY A 36 -5.02 -1.11 10.16
C GLY A 36 -6.09 -0.47 9.26
N LYS A 37 -5.70 0.35 8.30
CA LYS A 37 -6.61 0.92 7.29
C LYS A 37 -7.51 -0.13 6.65
N THR A 38 -6.92 -1.26 6.24
CA THR A 38 -7.67 -2.38 5.63
C THR A 38 -8.75 -2.94 6.55
N VAL A 39 -8.46 -3.09 7.84
CA VAL A 39 -9.43 -3.57 8.84
C VAL A 39 -10.59 -2.59 8.97
N ILE A 40 -10.29 -1.28 9.01
CA ILE A 40 -11.30 -0.22 9.13
C ILE A 40 -12.22 -0.18 7.91
N PHE A 41 -11.67 -0.11 6.70
CA PHE A 41 -12.52 -0.02 5.53
C PHE A 41 -13.27 -1.33 5.25
N SER A 42 -12.69 -2.48 5.60
CA SER A 42 -13.40 -3.77 5.49
C SER A 42 -14.58 -3.85 6.46
N HIS A 43 -14.41 -3.36 7.69
CA HIS A 43 -15.52 -3.25 8.64
C HIS A 43 -16.62 -2.30 8.11
N ILE A 44 -16.25 -1.15 7.56
CA ILE A 44 -17.21 -0.20 6.98
C ILE A 44 -17.93 -0.85 5.78
N ALA A 45 -17.21 -1.58 4.93
CA ALA A 45 -17.78 -2.30 3.79
C ALA A 45 -18.79 -3.37 4.24
N GLU A 46 -18.43 -4.17 5.24
CA GLU A 46 -19.32 -5.17 5.85
C GLU A 46 -20.59 -4.52 6.41
N GLN A 47 -20.43 -3.46 7.21
CA GLN A 47 -21.58 -2.76 7.81
C GLN A 47 -22.49 -2.10 6.75
N ALA A 48 -21.91 -1.61 5.66
CA ALA A 48 -22.67 -1.05 4.54
C ALA A 48 -23.43 -2.16 3.80
N ALA A 49 -22.80 -3.32 3.58
CA ALA A 49 -23.40 -4.49 2.92
C ALA A 49 -24.57 -5.06 3.75
N ILE A 50 -24.43 -5.17 5.07
CA ILE A 50 -25.49 -5.62 5.98
C ILE A 50 -26.73 -4.69 5.88
N LYS A 51 -26.51 -3.40 5.61
CA LYS A 51 -27.60 -2.42 5.39
C LYS A 51 -28.16 -2.41 3.96
N GLY A 52 -27.77 -3.37 3.13
CA GLY A 52 -28.23 -3.47 1.74
C GLY A 52 -27.49 -2.57 0.74
N ASN A 53 -26.45 -1.86 1.15
CA ASN A 53 -25.67 -1.04 0.23
C ASN A 53 -24.63 -1.88 -0.50
N ARG A 54 -24.53 -1.71 -1.82
CA ARG A 54 -23.47 -2.32 -2.62
C ARG A 54 -22.19 -1.50 -2.49
N VAL A 55 -21.07 -2.18 -2.26
CA VAL A 55 -19.77 -1.57 -1.98
C VAL A 55 -18.76 -1.97 -3.04
N CYS A 56 -17.97 -1.01 -3.52
CA CYS A 56 -16.81 -1.29 -4.36
C CYS A 56 -15.53 -0.76 -3.68
N ILE A 57 -14.59 -1.65 -3.43
CA ILE A 57 -13.24 -1.33 -2.94
C ILE A 57 -12.34 -1.21 -4.16
N LEU A 58 -11.84 -0.02 -4.40
CA LEU A 58 -11.00 0.34 -5.53
C LEU A 58 -9.52 0.28 -5.14
N VAL A 59 -8.75 -0.47 -5.89
CA VAL A 59 -7.30 -0.57 -5.72
C VAL A 59 -6.55 -0.28 -7.02
N HIS A 60 -5.28 0.13 -6.91
CA HIS A 60 -4.52 0.58 -8.06
C HIS A 60 -4.02 -0.58 -8.94
N ARG A 61 -3.42 -1.62 -8.36
CA ARG A 61 -2.77 -2.73 -9.05
C ARG A 61 -3.52 -4.04 -8.87
N THR A 62 -3.35 -4.95 -9.82
CA THR A 62 -3.97 -6.28 -9.77
C THR A 62 -3.51 -7.08 -8.54
N GLU A 63 -2.23 -6.96 -8.16
CA GLU A 63 -1.69 -7.62 -6.96
C GLU A 63 -2.37 -7.13 -5.68
N LEU A 64 -2.75 -5.84 -5.62
CA LEU A 64 -3.50 -5.28 -4.50
C LEU A 64 -4.96 -5.77 -4.47
N VAL A 65 -5.53 -6.16 -5.62
CA VAL A 65 -6.84 -6.83 -5.66
C VAL A 65 -6.78 -8.16 -4.91
N ASP A 66 -5.75 -8.98 -5.18
CA ASP A 66 -5.57 -10.26 -4.51
C ASP A 66 -5.35 -10.08 -3.00
N GLN A 67 -4.49 -9.13 -2.59
CA GLN A 67 -4.23 -8.83 -1.17
C GLN A 67 -5.48 -8.35 -0.43
N SER A 68 -6.25 -7.45 -1.06
CA SER A 68 -7.50 -6.95 -0.48
C SER A 68 -8.55 -8.07 -0.39
N SER A 69 -8.64 -8.91 -1.43
CA SER A 69 -9.52 -10.08 -1.46
C SER A 69 -9.13 -11.09 -0.37
N GLU A 70 -7.86 -11.43 -0.22
CA GLU A 70 -7.39 -12.31 0.86
C GLU A 70 -7.70 -11.73 2.25
N SER A 71 -7.55 -10.42 2.42
CA SER A 71 -7.86 -9.74 3.68
C SER A 71 -9.34 -9.81 4.02
N LEU A 72 -10.22 -9.56 3.05
CA LEU A 72 -11.67 -9.69 3.21
C LEU A 72 -12.08 -11.14 3.54
N THR A 73 -11.47 -12.11 2.86
CA THR A 73 -11.71 -13.54 3.13
C THR A 73 -11.32 -13.92 4.55
N LYS A 74 -10.15 -13.47 5.03
CA LYS A 74 -9.67 -13.74 6.41
C LYS A 74 -10.62 -13.22 7.48
N ILE A 75 -11.30 -12.11 7.23
CA ILE A 75 -12.26 -11.52 8.15
C ILE A 75 -13.71 -11.96 7.89
N GLY A 76 -13.93 -12.86 6.90
CA GLY A 76 -15.23 -13.48 6.62
C GLY A 76 -16.18 -12.60 5.83
N VAL A 77 -15.72 -11.57 5.12
CA VAL A 77 -16.55 -10.75 4.23
C VAL A 77 -16.67 -11.42 2.87
N ASP A 78 -17.90 -11.83 2.51
CA ASP A 78 -18.19 -12.38 1.19
C ASP A 78 -18.11 -11.28 0.12
N HIS A 79 -17.34 -11.52 -0.94
CA HIS A 79 -17.05 -10.50 -1.95
C HIS A 79 -16.76 -11.11 -3.32
N GLY A 80 -16.95 -10.29 -4.35
CA GLY A 80 -16.53 -10.57 -5.72
C GLY A 80 -15.27 -9.80 -6.10
N VAL A 81 -14.73 -10.09 -7.27
CA VAL A 81 -13.50 -9.47 -7.79
C VAL A 81 -13.69 -9.01 -9.23
N ILE A 82 -13.37 -7.74 -9.50
CA ILE A 82 -13.41 -7.13 -10.83
C ILE A 82 -11.96 -6.85 -11.28
N THR A 83 -11.40 -7.76 -12.06
CA THR A 83 -10.02 -7.68 -12.56
C THR A 83 -9.92 -8.11 -14.02
N ALA A 84 -8.80 -7.83 -14.66
CA ALA A 84 -8.53 -8.29 -16.02
C ALA A 84 -8.53 -9.83 -16.09
N GLY A 85 -9.00 -10.39 -17.22
CA GLY A 85 -9.02 -11.83 -17.43
C GLY A 85 -10.16 -12.58 -16.71
N LYS A 86 -10.97 -11.90 -15.86
CA LYS A 86 -12.18 -12.48 -15.26
C LYS A 86 -13.43 -11.84 -15.86
N GLU A 87 -14.48 -12.64 -15.98
CA GLU A 87 -15.82 -12.12 -16.32
C GLU A 87 -16.33 -11.17 -15.24
N LEU A 88 -17.23 -10.27 -15.63
CA LEU A 88 -17.87 -9.35 -14.71
C LEU A 88 -18.99 -10.09 -13.96
N ASP A 89 -18.75 -10.36 -12.68
CA ASP A 89 -19.75 -10.89 -11.77
C ASP A 89 -20.11 -9.84 -10.71
N LEU A 90 -21.34 -9.37 -10.76
CA LEU A 90 -21.91 -8.38 -9.85
C LEU A 90 -22.86 -9.00 -8.81
N SER A 91 -22.87 -10.31 -8.66
CA SER A 91 -23.75 -11.02 -7.72
C SER A 91 -23.45 -10.69 -6.26
N LYS A 92 -22.19 -10.46 -5.93
CA LYS A 92 -21.76 -10.14 -4.57
C LYS A 92 -21.98 -8.66 -4.22
N THR A 93 -22.42 -8.42 -2.98
CA THR A 93 -22.70 -7.07 -2.47
C THR A 93 -21.43 -6.23 -2.31
N VAL A 94 -20.32 -6.87 -1.93
CA VAL A 94 -19.00 -6.24 -1.86
C VAL A 94 -18.18 -6.68 -3.05
N GLN A 95 -17.52 -5.74 -3.73
CA GLN A 95 -16.63 -5.99 -4.86
C GLN A 95 -15.26 -5.39 -4.59
N VAL A 96 -14.19 -6.12 -4.90
CA VAL A 96 -12.83 -5.58 -4.97
C VAL A 96 -12.48 -5.39 -6.43
N ALA A 97 -12.12 -4.17 -6.82
CA ALA A 97 -11.93 -3.84 -8.22
C ALA A 97 -10.58 -3.17 -8.49
N SER A 98 -9.86 -3.64 -9.52
CA SER A 98 -8.83 -2.83 -10.14
C SER A 98 -9.46 -1.63 -10.83
N VAL A 99 -9.05 -0.42 -10.48
CA VAL A 99 -9.59 0.81 -11.06
C VAL A 99 -9.44 0.85 -12.59
N PHE A 100 -8.34 0.31 -13.12
CA PHE A 100 -8.09 0.26 -14.58
C PHE A 100 -9.02 -0.70 -15.31
N THR A 101 -9.42 -1.79 -14.66
CA THR A 101 -10.40 -2.73 -15.22
C THR A 101 -11.81 -2.15 -15.11
N LEU A 102 -12.16 -1.60 -13.96
CA LEU A 102 -13.49 -1.07 -13.70
C LEU A 102 -13.82 0.11 -14.63
N VAL A 103 -12.89 1.05 -14.82
CA VAL A 103 -13.11 2.22 -15.69
C VAL A 103 -13.43 1.83 -17.13
N ARG A 104 -12.92 0.70 -17.63
CA ARG A 104 -13.22 0.16 -18.96
C ARG A 104 -14.57 -0.53 -19.04
N ARG A 105 -15.13 -0.94 -17.91
CA ARG A 105 -16.39 -1.70 -17.79
C ARG A 105 -17.54 -0.88 -17.22
N LEU A 106 -17.37 0.43 -17.01
CA LEU A 106 -18.42 1.29 -16.45
C LEU A 106 -19.72 1.22 -17.26
N HIS A 107 -19.63 1.12 -18.59
CA HIS A 107 -20.79 1.02 -19.48
C HIS A 107 -21.64 -0.25 -19.25
N LEU A 108 -21.13 -1.26 -18.53
CA LEU A 108 -21.81 -2.50 -18.19
C LEU A 108 -22.47 -2.46 -16.79
N ILE A 109 -22.29 -1.37 -16.04
CA ILE A 109 -22.72 -1.24 -14.64
C ILE A 109 -23.58 0.02 -14.51
N PRO A 110 -24.78 -0.05 -13.95
CA PRO A 110 -25.60 1.13 -13.70
C PRO A 110 -24.85 2.17 -12.82
N SER A 111 -25.01 3.46 -13.13
CA SER A 111 -24.33 4.54 -12.40
C SER A 111 -24.73 4.71 -10.94
N ASP A 112 -25.81 4.09 -10.52
CA ASP A 112 -26.31 4.04 -9.13
C ASP A 112 -26.16 2.66 -8.48
N PHE A 113 -25.38 1.76 -9.13
CA PHE A 113 -25.23 0.37 -8.64
C PHE A 113 -24.49 0.29 -7.31
N PHE A 114 -23.44 1.08 -7.11
CA PHE A 114 -22.72 1.13 -5.84
C PHE A 114 -23.19 2.30 -4.97
N GLY A 115 -23.47 2.01 -3.71
CA GLY A 115 -23.81 3.01 -2.68
C GLY A 115 -22.57 3.54 -1.93
N LEU A 116 -21.47 2.77 -1.94
CA LEU A 116 -20.20 3.15 -1.32
C LEU A 116 -19.02 2.75 -2.21
N LEU A 117 -18.13 3.71 -2.46
CA LEU A 117 -16.82 3.48 -3.04
C LEU A 117 -15.76 3.65 -1.95
N VAL A 118 -14.92 2.64 -1.75
CA VAL A 118 -13.72 2.74 -0.92
C VAL A 118 -12.52 2.87 -1.85
N VAL A 119 -11.70 3.89 -1.64
CA VAL A 119 -10.51 4.18 -2.45
C VAL A 119 -9.29 3.95 -1.58
N ASP A 120 -8.63 2.81 -1.78
CA ASP A 120 -7.37 2.52 -1.09
C ASP A 120 -6.21 3.29 -1.75
N GLU A 121 -5.25 3.72 -0.95
CA GLU A 121 -4.17 4.63 -1.35
C GLU A 121 -4.70 5.89 -2.07
N ALA A 122 -5.63 6.57 -1.40
CA ALA A 122 -6.42 7.68 -1.95
C ALA A 122 -5.59 8.87 -2.47
N HIS A 123 -4.29 8.96 -2.15
CA HIS A 123 -3.38 9.94 -2.75
C HIS A 123 -3.21 9.73 -4.27
N HIS A 124 -3.53 8.52 -4.79
CA HIS A 124 -3.61 8.24 -6.22
C HIS A 124 -4.96 8.59 -6.85
N ALA A 125 -6.00 8.89 -6.07
CA ALA A 125 -7.39 9.11 -6.53
C ALA A 125 -7.56 10.24 -7.57
N VAL A 126 -6.54 11.03 -7.75
CA VAL A 126 -6.50 12.20 -8.66
C VAL A 126 -6.20 11.82 -10.10
N ALA A 127 -5.67 10.63 -10.36
CA ALA A 127 -5.40 10.16 -11.72
C ALA A 127 -6.71 9.94 -12.51
N GLY A 128 -6.67 10.18 -13.83
CA GLY A 128 -7.87 10.24 -14.69
C GLY A 128 -8.84 9.05 -14.57
N SER A 129 -8.33 7.82 -14.35
CA SER A 129 -9.18 6.63 -14.19
C SER A 129 -9.98 6.63 -12.89
N TRP A 130 -9.39 7.10 -11.80
CA TRP A 130 -10.04 7.22 -10.50
C TRP A 130 -11.16 8.24 -10.56
N LYS A 131 -10.83 9.44 -11.05
CA LYS A 131 -11.81 10.53 -11.20
C LYS A 131 -12.99 10.08 -12.06
N LYS A 132 -12.74 9.46 -13.21
CA LYS A 132 -13.81 8.93 -14.08
C LYS A 132 -14.71 7.93 -13.36
N THR A 133 -14.13 7.03 -12.54
CA THR A 133 -14.90 6.03 -11.80
C THR A 133 -15.74 6.68 -10.69
N ILE A 134 -15.17 7.61 -9.93
CA ILE A 134 -15.88 8.31 -8.85
C ILE A 134 -17.01 9.21 -9.40
N ASP A 135 -16.74 9.90 -10.51
CA ASP A 135 -17.72 10.78 -11.16
C ASP A 135 -18.84 9.98 -11.82
N TYR A 136 -18.58 8.75 -12.27
CA TYR A 136 -19.60 7.87 -12.83
C TYR A 136 -20.64 7.44 -11.79
N PHE A 137 -20.21 7.06 -10.59
CA PHE A 137 -21.10 6.63 -9.50
C PHE A 137 -21.52 7.83 -8.63
N THR A 138 -22.27 8.76 -9.22
CA THR A 138 -22.61 10.06 -8.59
C THR A 138 -23.35 9.95 -7.27
N LYS A 139 -24.15 8.88 -7.07
CA LYS A 139 -24.93 8.66 -5.83
C LYS A 139 -24.11 7.98 -4.72
N ALA A 140 -22.96 7.37 -5.05
CA ALA A 140 -22.15 6.68 -4.09
C ALA A 140 -21.48 7.64 -3.08
N LYS A 141 -21.48 7.27 -1.81
CA LYS A 141 -20.54 7.84 -0.83
C LYS A 141 -19.12 7.39 -1.19
N VAL A 142 -18.12 8.22 -0.90
CA VAL A 142 -16.71 7.94 -1.22
C VAL A 142 -15.90 7.98 0.06
N LEU A 143 -15.23 6.90 0.39
CA LEU A 143 -14.24 6.81 1.47
C LEU A 143 -12.86 6.66 0.85
N GLY A 144 -12.05 7.69 0.92
CA GLY A 144 -10.61 7.56 0.65
C GLY A 144 -9.87 7.14 1.89
N VAL A 145 -8.93 6.21 1.77
CA VAL A 145 -8.01 5.85 2.87
C VAL A 145 -6.57 6.02 2.40
N THR A 146 -5.72 6.64 3.22
CA THR A 146 -4.31 6.85 2.89
C THR A 146 -3.45 6.98 4.15
N ALA A 147 -2.17 6.69 4.03
CA ALA A 147 -1.18 7.02 5.06
C ALA A 147 -0.62 8.43 4.88
N THR A 148 -0.66 8.96 3.66
CA THR A 148 -0.10 10.25 3.26
C THR A 148 -1.19 11.11 2.63
N PRO A 149 -1.69 12.15 3.32
CA PRO A 149 -2.74 13.02 2.78
C PRO A 149 -2.23 13.99 1.71
N GLU A 150 -0.93 14.01 1.46
CA GLU A 150 -0.28 14.86 0.47
C GLU A 150 0.02 14.07 -0.80
N ARG A 151 -0.07 14.76 -1.93
CA ARG A 151 0.30 14.22 -3.23
C ARG A 151 1.79 14.44 -3.49
N LEU A 152 2.38 13.60 -4.37
CA LEU A 152 3.75 13.75 -4.84
C LEU A 152 4.01 15.10 -5.54
N ASP A 153 2.97 15.75 -6.08
CA ASP A 153 3.05 17.08 -6.71
C ASP A 153 2.80 18.23 -5.72
N GLY A 154 2.71 17.95 -4.41
CA GLY A 154 2.50 18.93 -3.35
C GLY A 154 1.10 19.54 -3.29
N LYS A 155 0.14 19.08 -4.12
CA LYS A 155 -1.24 19.56 -4.09
C LYS A 155 -2.06 18.76 -3.09
N GLY A 156 -2.86 19.46 -2.30
CA GLY A 156 -3.77 18.83 -1.35
C GLY A 156 -4.89 18.02 -2.03
N LEU A 157 -5.50 17.12 -1.27
CA LEU A 157 -6.62 16.28 -1.71
C LEU A 157 -8.00 16.96 -1.51
N GLY A 158 -8.05 18.19 -1.02
CA GLY A 158 -9.29 18.92 -0.71
C GLY A 158 -10.20 19.18 -1.90
N ASN A 159 -9.71 19.13 -3.14
CA ASN A 159 -10.54 19.21 -4.35
C ASN A 159 -11.33 17.92 -4.63
N TYR A 160 -11.00 16.81 -3.94
CA TYR A 160 -11.59 15.49 -4.18
C TYR A 160 -12.37 14.97 -2.99
N PHE A 161 -11.95 15.36 -1.78
CA PHE A 161 -12.60 14.98 -0.54
C PHE A 161 -13.13 16.21 0.17
N GLN A 162 -14.41 16.17 0.53
CA GLN A 162 -15.12 17.27 1.20
C GLN A 162 -14.78 17.40 2.68
N ASP A 163 -14.24 16.31 3.25
CA ASP A 163 -13.84 16.26 4.66
C ASP A 163 -12.65 15.33 4.84
N MET A 164 -11.87 15.57 5.89
CA MET A 164 -10.71 14.77 6.27
C MET A 164 -10.78 14.38 7.73
N VAL A 165 -10.86 13.09 7.98
CA VAL A 165 -10.79 12.50 9.31
C VAL A 165 -9.37 11.97 9.52
N VAL A 166 -8.68 12.50 10.52
CA VAL A 166 -7.32 12.06 10.87
C VAL A 166 -7.40 11.13 12.07
N GLY A 167 -6.86 9.93 11.93
CA GLY A 167 -6.70 8.98 13.02
C GLY A 167 -5.40 9.22 13.79
N GLU A 168 -5.05 8.29 14.68
CA GLU A 168 -3.85 8.38 15.51
C GLU A 168 -2.56 8.34 14.66
N ASP A 169 -1.56 9.09 15.08
CA ASP A 169 -0.28 9.17 14.41
C ASP A 169 0.66 7.99 14.75
N THR A 170 1.79 7.93 14.06
CA THR A 170 2.79 6.88 14.27
C THR A 170 3.37 6.90 15.69
N ALA A 171 3.56 8.08 16.27
CA ALA A 171 4.13 8.21 17.62
C ALA A 171 3.16 7.66 18.66
N TRP A 172 1.88 8.03 18.58
CA TRP A 172 0.84 7.51 19.46
C TRP A 172 0.67 6.00 19.31
N LEU A 173 0.59 5.48 18.07
CA LEU A 173 0.45 4.04 17.81
C LEU A 173 1.62 3.24 18.36
N THR A 174 2.84 3.79 18.27
CA THR A 174 4.04 3.15 18.83
C THR A 174 4.05 3.19 20.36
N ALA A 175 3.73 4.33 20.95
CA ALA A 175 3.68 4.48 22.42
C ALA A 175 2.63 3.56 23.07
N ASN A 176 1.53 3.28 22.36
CA ASN A 176 0.46 2.38 22.82
C ASN A 176 0.65 0.91 22.37
N GLY A 177 1.80 0.55 21.81
CA GLY A 177 2.15 -0.84 21.47
C GLY A 177 1.42 -1.40 20.24
N PHE A 178 0.80 -0.54 19.42
CA PHE A 178 0.14 -0.94 18.17
C PHE A 178 1.10 -1.03 16.99
N LEU A 179 2.21 -0.28 17.04
CA LEU A 179 3.32 -0.35 16.10
C LEU A 179 4.63 -0.63 16.87
N ALA A 180 5.52 -1.36 16.22
CA ALA A 180 6.85 -1.58 16.75
C ALA A 180 7.68 -0.29 16.72
N PRO A 181 8.50 -0.02 17.75
CA PRO A 181 9.43 1.10 17.70
C PRO A 181 10.50 0.87 16.63
N ALA A 182 10.77 1.89 15.82
CA ALA A 182 11.82 1.85 14.80
C ALA A 182 13.12 2.45 15.34
N LYS A 183 14.25 1.77 15.04
CA LYS A 183 15.59 2.34 15.22
C LYS A 183 16.14 2.69 13.85
N VAL A 184 16.51 3.95 13.65
CA VAL A 184 17.04 4.43 12.37
C VAL A 184 18.55 4.55 12.49
N PHE A 185 19.28 3.90 11.58
CA PHE A 185 20.72 4.02 11.45
C PHE A 185 21.01 4.68 10.10
N ALA A 186 21.81 5.75 10.11
CA ALA A 186 22.27 6.41 8.91
C ALA A 186 23.77 6.19 8.76
N PRO A 187 24.28 5.79 7.58
CA PRO A 187 25.70 5.67 7.35
C PRO A 187 26.37 7.05 7.44
N PRO A 188 27.63 7.12 7.91
CA PRO A 188 28.38 8.38 8.00
C PRO A 188 28.68 8.98 6.62
N ASN A 189 28.75 8.16 5.58
CA ASN A 189 29.00 8.59 4.21
C ASN A 189 27.71 9.15 3.59
N LYS A 190 27.72 10.46 3.30
CA LYS A 190 26.58 11.13 2.66
C LYS A 190 26.65 10.90 1.16
N LEU A 191 25.54 10.41 0.59
CA LEU A 191 25.30 10.53 -0.84
C LEU A 191 25.32 12.04 -1.19
N ASP A 192 26.10 12.41 -2.18
CA ASP A 192 26.06 13.76 -2.70
C ASP A 192 24.78 13.97 -3.53
N ARG A 193 23.73 14.42 -2.82
CA ARG A 193 22.43 14.69 -3.45
C ARG A 193 22.48 15.85 -4.44
N GLN A 194 23.49 16.73 -4.34
CA GLN A 194 23.63 17.88 -5.23
C GLN A 194 24.23 17.45 -6.59
N ALA A 195 25.01 16.38 -6.59
CA ALA A 195 25.56 15.78 -7.81
C ALA A 195 24.55 14.89 -8.56
N LEU A 196 23.36 14.60 -7.98
CA LEU A 196 22.33 13.78 -8.63
C LEU A 196 21.39 14.65 -9.47
N GLY A 197 21.34 14.41 -10.78
CA GLY A 197 20.38 15.02 -11.69
C GLY A 197 18.95 14.56 -11.38
N LYS A 198 17.97 15.43 -11.67
CA LYS A 198 16.53 15.13 -11.52
C LYS A 198 15.87 14.94 -12.89
N ARG A 199 14.95 13.98 -12.97
CA ARG A 199 14.09 13.76 -14.15
C ARG A 199 12.66 13.49 -13.67
N GLY A 200 11.70 14.33 -14.08
CA GLY A 200 10.30 14.16 -13.69
C GLY A 200 9.99 14.33 -12.18
N GLY A 201 10.87 15.05 -11.44
CA GLY A 201 10.72 15.27 -9.99
C GLY A 201 11.45 14.24 -9.12
N ASP A 202 12.00 13.18 -9.71
CA ASP A 202 12.78 12.15 -9.03
C ASP A 202 14.25 12.18 -9.47
N TYR A 203 15.15 11.56 -8.68
CA TYR A 203 16.56 11.47 -9.02
C TYR A 203 16.78 10.50 -10.20
N LYS A 204 17.79 10.78 -11.03
CA LYS A 204 18.20 9.85 -12.08
C LYS A 204 18.81 8.59 -11.44
N MET A 205 18.18 7.46 -11.64
CA MET A 205 18.53 6.18 -11.01
C MET A 205 19.93 5.71 -11.36
N GLU A 206 20.40 5.93 -12.60
CA GLU A 206 21.75 5.55 -13.05
C GLU A 206 22.86 6.33 -12.29
N GLU A 207 22.64 7.62 -12.02
CA GLU A 207 23.59 8.45 -11.28
C GLU A 207 23.62 8.06 -9.80
N ALA A 208 22.44 7.72 -9.22
CA ALA A 208 22.34 7.21 -7.87
C ALA A 208 23.00 5.83 -7.72
N GLU A 209 22.84 4.95 -8.72
CA GLU A 209 23.47 3.63 -8.77
C GLU A 209 24.98 3.75 -8.77
N ASN A 210 25.56 4.60 -9.63
CA ASN A 210 26.99 4.81 -9.71
C ASN A 210 27.60 5.29 -8.37
N GLN A 211 26.90 6.14 -7.62
CA GLN A 211 27.35 6.54 -6.29
C GLN A 211 27.20 5.39 -5.27
N MET A 212 26.16 4.58 -5.34
CA MET A 212 25.92 3.47 -4.42
C MET A 212 26.80 2.24 -4.70
N GLN A 213 27.25 2.04 -5.93
CA GLN A 213 28.19 0.96 -6.29
C GLN A 213 29.64 1.23 -5.86
N GLN A 214 29.98 2.44 -5.40
CA GLN A 214 31.28 2.68 -4.81
C GLN A 214 31.46 1.73 -3.61
N GLY A 215 32.52 0.91 -3.67
CA GLY A 215 32.73 -0.26 -2.80
C GLY A 215 32.66 0.00 -1.28
N SER A 216 32.74 1.25 -0.84
CA SER A 216 32.53 1.64 0.55
C SER A 216 31.08 1.49 1.01
N ILE A 217 30.08 1.71 0.13
CA ILE A 217 28.66 1.68 0.51
C ILE A 217 28.14 0.25 0.54
N MET A 218 28.57 -0.62 -0.39
CA MET A 218 28.14 -2.03 -0.41
C MET A 218 28.79 -2.86 0.71
N GLY A 219 30.06 -2.64 1.00
CA GLY A 219 30.75 -3.27 2.15
C GLY A 219 30.15 -2.84 3.48
N ASP A 220 29.71 -1.59 3.57
CA ASP A 220 29.01 -1.06 4.73
C ASP A 220 27.65 -1.75 4.97
N ALA A 221 26.90 -2.13 3.93
CA ALA A 221 25.59 -2.79 4.10
C ALA A 221 25.72 -4.12 4.83
N VAL A 222 26.70 -4.97 4.47
CA VAL A 222 26.96 -6.26 5.13
C VAL A 222 27.42 -6.06 6.56
N SER A 223 28.40 -5.19 6.80
CA SER A 223 28.93 -4.93 8.12
C SER A 223 27.90 -4.28 9.07
N HIS A 224 27.09 -3.35 8.56
CA HIS A 224 26.00 -2.76 9.36
C HIS A 224 24.89 -3.77 9.66
N TYR A 225 24.54 -4.65 8.72
CA TYR A 225 23.61 -5.73 8.98
C TYR A 225 24.12 -6.64 10.10
N MET A 226 25.38 -7.09 10.01
CA MET A 226 25.99 -7.95 11.03
C MET A 226 26.02 -7.29 12.40
N LYS A 227 26.32 -5.99 12.44
CA LYS A 227 26.44 -5.25 13.69
C LYS A 227 25.11 -4.93 14.35
N HIS A 228 24.05 -4.65 13.57
CA HIS A 228 22.83 -4.04 14.11
C HIS A 228 21.57 -4.87 13.93
N ILE A 229 21.54 -5.82 12.97
CA ILE A 229 20.33 -6.53 12.55
C ILE A 229 20.44 -8.04 12.76
N TYR A 230 21.61 -8.63 12.51
CA TYR A 230 21.80 -10.08 12.62
C TYR A 230 21.39 -10.58 14.03
N PRO A 231 20.67 -11.74 14.14
CA PRO A 231 20.34 -12.71 13.09
C PRO A 231 18.93 -12.50 12.45
N ALA A 232 18.31 -11.33 12.61
CA ALA A 232 17.00 -11.04 12.04
C ALA A 232 17.02 -10.99 10.50
N THR A 233 15.86 -11.21 9.88
CA THR A 233 15.71 -11.04 8.43
C THR A 233 15.61 -9.58 8.05
N ALA A 234 16.07 -9.22 6.83
CA ALA A 234 16.02 -7.86 6.34
C ALA A 234 15.65 -7.78 4.86
N ILE A 235 15.11 -6.63 4.45
CA ILE A 235 14.84 -6.29 3.06
C ILE A 235 15.71 -5.12 2.67
N ALA A 236 16.41 -5.23 1.53
CA ALA A 236 17.18 -4.15 0.94
C ALA A 236 16.47 -3.64 -0.32
N PHE A 237 16.03 -2.38 -0.27
CA PHE A 237 15.48 -1.69 -1.44
C PHE A 237 16.61 -1.07 -2.24
N CYS A 238 16.76 -1.52 -3.49
CA CYS A 238 17.84 -1.14 -4.38
C CYS A 238 17.35 -0.26 -5.52
N CYS A 239 18.23 0.57 -6.07
CA CYS A 239 17.90 1.53 -7.12
C CYS A 239 17.61 0.87 -8.47
N THR A 240 18.36 -0.21 -8.78
CA THR A 240 18.27 -0.95 -10.04
C THR A 240 18.28 -2.45 -9.79
N ILE A 241 17.94 -3.23 -10.82
CA ILE A 241 18.02 -4.71 -10.79
C ILE A 241 19.48 -5.15 -10.56
N ALA A 242 20.42 -4.56 -11.31
CA ALA A 242 21.84 -4.88 -11.17
C ALA A 242 22.35 -4.58 -9.75
N HIS A 243 21.92 -3.47 -9.14
CA HIS A 243 22.27 -3.15 -7.76
C HIS A 243 21.66 -4.19 -6.78
N ALA A 244 20.41 -4.62 -6.98
CA ALA A 244 19.79 -5.63 -6.13
C ALA A 244 20.53 -6.98 -6.20
N GLU A 245 20.96 -7.39 -7.38
CA GLU A 245 21.75 -8.61 -7.59
C GLU A 245 23.15 -8.49 -6.97
N ALA A 246 23.82 -7.36 -7.15
CA ALA A 246 25.14 -7.11 -6.56
C ALA A 246 25.10 -7.13 -5.02
N VAL A 247 24.09 -6.51 -4.42
CA VAL A 247 23.90 -6.54 -2.96
C VAL A 247 23.60 -7.95 -2.46
N ALA A 248 22.71 -8.70 -3.15
CA ALA A 248 22.45 -10.09 -2.79
C ALA A 248 23.72 -10.95 -2.88
N LYS A 249 24.55 -10.74 -3.92
CA LYS A 249 25.84 -11.40 -4.06
C LYS A 249 26.78 -11.07 -2.91
N ALA A 250 26.92 -9.82 -2.54
CA ALA A 250 27.79 -9.39 -1.43
C ALA A 250 27.43 -10.06 -0.10
N PHE A 251 26.12 -10.22 0.19
CA PHE A 251 25.67 -10.95 1.36
C PHE A 251 25.99 -12.46 1.27
N ASN A 252 25.77 -13.09 0.11
CA ASN A 252 26.09 -14.51 -0.11
C ASN A 252 27.61 -14.76 -0.02
N ASP A 253 28.45 -13.87 -0.54
CA ASP A 253 29.92 -13.94 -0.44
C ASP A 253 30.38 -13.84 1.05
N ALA A 254 29.55 -13.28 1.94
CA ALA A 254 29.76 -13.22 3.38
C ALA A 254 29.01 -14.36 4.15
N ASP A 255 28.62 -15.44 3.49
CA ASP A 255 27.88 -16.58 4.04
C ASP A 255 26.50 -16.22 4.65
N ILE A 256 25.92 -15.11 4.24
CA ILE A 256 24.58 -14.69 4.64
C ILE A 256 23.62 -14.97 3.48
N LYS A 257 22.72 -15.95 3.65
CA LYS A 257 21.78 -16.35 2.61
C LYS A 257 20.91 -15.18 2.15
N ALA A 258 21.16 -14.72 0.92
CA ALA A 258 20.44 -13.62 0.29
C ALA A 258 19.82 -14.05 -1.04
N ARG A 259 18.69 -13.45 -1.39
CA ARG A 259 17.99 -13.64 -2.67
C ARG A 259 17.58 -12.31 -3.25
N SER A 260 17.81 -12.11 -4.56
CA SER A 260 17.27 -10.96 -5.28
C SER A 260 15.91 -11.31 -5.88
N LEU A 261 14.92 -10.42 -5.69
CA LEU A 261 13.62 -10.50 -6.33
C LEU A 261 13.52 -9.36 -7.36
N THR A 262 13.48 -9.75 -8.64
CA THR A 262 13.42 -8.86 -9.79
C THR A 262 12.17 -9.13 -10.64
N GLY A 263 11.87 -8.28 -11.64
CA GLY A 263 10.75 -8.49 -12.54
C GLY A 263 10.79 -9.83 -13.27
N ASP A 264 12.00 -10.30 -13.61
CA ASP A 264 12.21 -11.52 -14.40
C ASP A 264 12.00 -12.79 -13.59
N ASN A 265 12.22 -12.76 -12.26
CA ASN A 265 12.05 -13.91 -11.37
C ASN A 265 10.80 -13.81 -10.45
N CYS A 266 9.85 -12.99 -10.83
CA CYS A 266 8.63 -12.70 -10.04
C CYS A 266 7.72 -13.94 -9.81
N LYS A 267 7.89 -15.01 -10.61
CA LYS A 267 7.10 -16.26 -10.48
C LYS A 267 7.28 -16.92 -9.11
N ASP A 268 8.46 -16.79 -8.51
CA ASP A 268 8.80 -17.42 -7.21
C ASP A 268 8.57 -16.47 -6.02
N ARG A 269 7.97 -15.29 -6.24
CA ARG A 269 7.81 -14.24 -5.23
C ARG A 269 7.19 -14.74 -3.91
N LYS A 270 6.11 -15.50 -3.98
CA LYS A 270 5.43 -16.03 -2.79
C LYS A 270 6.32 -16.99 -1.99
N ASP A 271 7.08 -17.84 -2.68
CA ASP A 271 8.01 -18.77 -2.04
C ASP A 271 9.20 -18.04 -1.39
N VAL A 272 9.78 -17.07 -2.07
CA VAL A 272 10.90 -16.26 -1.56
C VAL A 272 10.48 -15.46 -0.32
N ILE A 273 9.31 -14.84 -0.34
CA ILE A 273 8.77 -14.11 0.82
C ILE A 273 8.52 -15.07 2.00
N LYS A 274 8.00 -16.27 1.73
CA LYS A 274 7.81 -17.30 2.76
C LYS A 274 9.14 -17.72 3.37
N LYS A 275 10.17 -17.95 2.57
CA LYS A 275 11.51 -18.30 3.03
C LYS A 275 12.18 -17.19 3.85
N LEU A 276 11.94 -15.92 3.49
CA LEU A 276 12.35 -14.79 4.32
C LEU A 276 11.63 -14.82 5.68
N GLY A 277 10.31 -15.05 5.69
CA GLY A 277 9.50 -15.13 6.91
C GLY A 277 9.90 -16.28 7.84
N THR A 278 10.37 -17.40 7.30
CA THR A 278 10.89 -18.55 8.09
C THR A 278 12.36 -18.38 8.51
N GLY A 279 13.07 -17.37 7.97
CA GLY A 279 14.50 -17.16 8.22
C GLY A 279 15.43 -18.11 7.46
N GLU A 280 14.92 -18.90 6.51
CA GLU A 280 15.71 -19.71 5.58
C GLU A 280 16.57 -18.82 4.68
N ILE A 281 16.02 -17.67 4.28
CA ILE A 281 16.74 -16.56 3.64
C ILE A 281 16.82 -15.44 4.67
N LYS A 282 17.97 -14.81 4.81
CA LYS A 282 18.20 -13.71 5.74
C LYS A 282 17.95 -12.35 5.08
N ILE A 283 18.34 -12.22 3.83
CA ILE A 283 18.26 -10.95 3.09
C ILE A 283 17.45 -11.14 1.83
N LEU A 284 16.49 -10.26 1.61
CA LEU A 284 15.77 -10.11 0.36
C LEU A 284 16.14 -8.77 -0.26
N THR A 285 16.74 -8.77 -1.45
CA THR A 285 17.01 -7.53 -2.17
C THR A 285 15.97 -7.35 -3.28
N SER A 286 15.55 -6.12 -3.52
CA SER A 286 14.52 -5.82 -4.51
C SER A 286 14.68 -4.43 -5.12
N CYS A 287 14.24 -4.31 -6.38
CA CYS A 287 14.06 -3.05 -7.07
C CYS A 287 12.60 -2.91 -7.49
N GLN A 288 11.84 -2.01 -6.84
CA GLN A 288 10.45 -1.62 -7.16
C GLN A 288 9.38 -2.74 -7.15
N ILE A 289 9.64 -3.93 -6.58
CA ILE A 289 8.76 -5.10 -6.74
C ILE A 289 8.10 -5.57 -5.44
N ILE A 290 8.52 -5.06 -4.29
CA ILE A 290 7.98 -5.47 -2.98
C ILE A 290 6.89 -4.50 -2.55
#